data_5d54b810c18c837a5de7a139fcc24ec9
#
_entry.id   5d54b810c18c837a5de7a139fcc24ec9
#
_cell.length_a   1.000
_cell.length_b   1.000
_cell.length_c   1.000
_cell.angle_alpha   90.00
_cell.angle_beta   90.00
_cell.angle_gamma   90.00
#
_symmetry.space_group_name_H-M   'P 1'
#
loop_
_entity.id
_entity.type
_entity.pdbx_description
1 polymer ?
#
loop_
_entity_poly.entity_id
_entity_poly.type
_entity_poly.pdbx_seq_one_letter_code
_entity_poly.pdbx_strand_id
1 'polypeptide(L)'
;MRRLWLYLLLFPLQLSVKAQSMTAEDYYVSAFNEMSDMLAGRDTLSIKRAVYLAEWAFYEGKLDYKTDFCDEIDRIKTFILSFYEVNKLQTYKTGMQMAISSYIVSPYSGNGYTPYTYDFETFSMDKEPWERQFVSRTLKTHKGQCRSLPWMYKILASELNAEASLAHAPRHCYIMYKDEDKITPEEWINLELTTNQMQPAWWIKQDFEICDSAVQVGTYMTPLTDIETVACQMADLALGYKEKFNRYDGFTYYCASRSLEFYRMNPNAWIIRGKSLERIIQDYLARTGNIVDDYAAYLIHLMDETKLSFDKTYMTEETEGIRERRKQQAIEAQKYINEKILSR
;
A
#
# COMPACT_ATOMS: atom_id res chain seq x y z
N MET A 1 -57.49 -10.79 60.84
CA MET A 1 -56.39 -10.01 60.25
C MET A 1 -55.78 -10.80 59.07
N ARG A 2 -56.18 -10.53 57.87
CA ARG A 2 -55.69 -11.19 56.61
C ARG A 2 -54.55 -10.34 56.07
N ARG A 3 -53.33 -10.91 56.00
CA ARG A 3 -52.17 -10.29 55.32
C ARG A 3 -52.24 -10.63 53.83
N LEU A 4 -52.44 -9.58 52.99
CA LEU A 4 -52.29 -9.64 51.55
C LEU A 4 -50.79 -9.61 51.18
N TRP A 5 -50.29 -10.64 50.52
CA TRP A 5 -48.99 -10.63 49.89
C TRP A 5 -49.14 -10.12 48.49
N LEU A 6 -48.59 -8.93 48.16
CA LEU A 6 -48.43 -8.41 46.85
C LEU A 6 -47.18 -9.04 46.22
N TYR A 7 -47.34 -9.94 45.27
CA TYR A 7 -46.27 -10.39 44.41
C TYR A 7 -46.04 -9.35 43.30
N LEU A 8 -44.98 -8.54 43.41
CA LEU A 8 -44.45 -7.74 42.33
C LEU A 8 -43.71 -8.68 41.34
N LEU A 9 -44.37 -8.98 40.21
CA LEU A 9 -43.74 -9.62 39.07
C LEU A 9 -42.82 -8.58 38.42
N LEU A 10 -41.52 -8.67 38.76
CA LEU A 10 -40.44 -8.01 37.99
C LEU A 10 -40.25 -8.79 36.67
N PHE A 11 -40.85 -8.34 35.59
CA PHE A 11 -40.47 -8.76 34.25
C PHE A 11 -39.11 -8.13 33.93
N PRO A 12 -38.06 -8.91 33.66
CA PRO A 12 -36.82 -8.32 33.14
C PRO A 12 -37.14 -7.83 31.70
N LEU A 13 -37.17 -6.53 31.49
CA LEU A 13 -37.07 -5.94 30.15
C LEU A 13 -35.71 -6.35 29.60
N GLN A 14 -35.66 -7.41 28.81
CA GLN A 14 -34.52 -7.67 27.94
C GLN A 14 -34.55 -6.64 26.83
N LEU A 15 -33.89 -5.51 27.07
CA LEU A 15 -33.45 -4.60 26.01
C LEU A 15 -32.44 -5.37 25.17
N SER A 16 -32.91 -6.05 24.13
CA SER A 16 -32.03 -6.55 23.08
C SER A 16 -31.49 -5.32 22.34
N VAL A 17 -30.34 -4.85 22.77
CA VAL A 17 -29.50 -3.95 21.93
C VAL A 17 -29.15 -4.78 20.69
N LYS A 18 -29.91 -4.62 19.62
CA LYS A 18 -29.47 -5.09 18.31
C LYS A 18 -28.14 -4.40 18.04
N ALA A 19 -27.05 -5.15 18.05
CA ALA A 19 -25.78 -4.67 17.53
C ALA A 19 -26.06 -4.16 16.11
N GLN A 20 -25.93 -2.86 15.92
CA GLN A 20 -26.11 -2.25 14.62
C GLN A 20 -25.00 -2.81 13.72
N SER A 21 -25.38 -3.47 12.63
CA SER A 21 -24.38 -4.00 11.68
C SER A 21 -23.57 -2.84 11.13
N MET A 22 -22.25 -2.98 11.12
CA MET A 22 -21.35 -2.00 10.54
C MET A 22 -21.76 -1.74 9.07
N THR A 23 -21.79 -0.48 8.69
CA THR A 23 -21.93 -0.07 7.29
C THR A 23 -20.59 -0.26 6.56
N ALA A 24 -20.61 -0.27 5.23
CA ALA A 24 -19.38 -0.34 4.45
C ALA A 24 -18.39 0.81 4.80
N GLU A 25 -18.89 2.00 5.12
CA GLU A 25 -18.06 3.14 5.54
C GLU A 25 -17.47 2.97 6.94
N ASP A 26 -18.17 2.30 7.86
CA ASP A 26 -17.67 2.07 9.23
C ASP A 26 -16.39 1.23 9.24
N TYR A 27 -16.21 0.31 8.30
CA TYR A 27 -14.97 -0.45 8.14
C TYR A 27 -13.80 0.46 7.79
N TYR A 28 -14.00 1.45 6.92
CA TYR A 28 -12.98 2.42 6.57
C TYR A 28 -12.63 3.35 7.73
N VAL A 29 -13.63 3.81 8.48
CA VAL A 29 -13.41 4.63 9.68
C VAL A 29 -12.66 3.84 10.75
N SER A 30 -12.98 2.56 10.95
CA SER A 30 -12.27 1.68 11.87
C SER A 30 -10.80 1.50 11.46
N ALA A 31 -10.53 1.22 10.18
CA ALA A 31 -9.18 1.09 9.65
C ALA A 31 -8.38 2.41 9.78
N PHE A 32 -9.01 3.55 9.49
CA PHE A 32 -8.41 4.87 9.68
C PHE A 32 -7.99 5.11 11.12
N ASN A 33 -8.85 4.81 12.08
CA ASN A 33 -8.58 5.02 13.50
C ASN A 33 -7.40 4.15 13.98
N GLU A 34 -7.40 2.85 13.66
CA GLU A 34 -6.32 1.94 14.06
C GLU A 34 -4.98 2.36 13.42
N MET A 35 -4.93 2.67 12.12
CA MET A 35 -3.71 3.18 11.49
C MET A 35 -3.28 4.53 12.05
N SER A 36 -4.22 5.42 12.41
CA SER A 36 -3.90 6.70 13.05
C SER A 36 -3.29 6.52 14.43
N ASP A 37 -3.71 5.50 15.18
CA ASP A 37 -3.14 5.15 16.47
C ASP A 37 -1.72 4.60 16.34
N MET A 38 -1.46 3.74 15.35
CA MET A 38 -0.11 3.29 15.01
C MET A 38 0.81 4.46 14.67
N LEU A 39 0.37 5.36 13.77
CA LEU A 39 1.15 6.53 13.36
C LEU A 39 1.43 7.50 14.52
N ALA A 40 0.49 7.63 15.45
CA ALA A 40 0.66 8.47 16.65
C ALA A 40 1.46 7.80 17.79
N GLY A 41 1.91 6.57 17.60
CA GLY A 41 2.62 5.81 18.65
C GLY A 41 1.72 5.39 19.83
N ARG A 42 0.40 5.38 19.65
CA ARG A 42 -0.56 4.88 20.64
C ARG A 42 -0.79 3.36 20.51
N ASP A 43 -0.42 2.80 19.37
CA ASP A 43 -0.40 1.36 19.13
C ASP A 43 0.91 0.96 18.45
N THR A 44 1.20 -0.34 18.42
CA THR A 44 2.41 -0.90 17.80
C THR A 44 2.40 -0.66 16.29
N LEU A 45 3.46 -0.05 15.76
CA LEU A 45 3.62 0.16 14.33
C LEU A 45 3.78 -1.20 13.62
N SER A 46 2.88 -1.53 12.72
CA SER A 46 2.90 -2.79 11.97
C SER A 46 2.51 -2.59 10.51
N ILE A 47 3.48 -2.77 9.63
CA ILE A 47 3.28 -2.69 8.17
C ILE A 47 2.29 -3.76 7.72
N LYS A 48 2.45 -4.99 8.19
CA LYS A 48 1.54 -6.11 7.91
C LYS A 48 0.10 -5.78 8.28
N ARG A 49 -0.10 -5.21 9.48
CA ARG A 49 -1.44 -4.85 9.95
C ARG A 49 -2.04 -3.69 9.17
N ALA A 50 -1.24 -2.66 8.84
CA ALA A 50 -1.71 -1.51 8.06
C ALA A 50 -2.16 -1.91 6.64
N VAL A 51 -1.40 -2.78 5.96
CA VAL A 51 -1.79 -3.34 4.65
C VAL A 51 -3.10 -4.12 4.77
N TYR A 52 -3.18 -5.02 5.76
CA TYR A 52 -4.40 -5.77 6.00
C TYR A 52 -5.61 -4.86 6.23
N LEU A 53 -5.49 -3.81 7.05
CA LEU A 53 -6.59 -2.91 7.38
C LEU A 53 -7.17 -2.20 6.15
N ALA A 54 -6.33 -1.76 5.21
CA ALA A 54 -6.79 -1.14 3.98
C ALA A 54 -7.58 -2.14 3.11
N GLU A 55 -7.13 -3.38 3.01
CA GLU A 55 -7.79 -4.44 2.26
C GLU A 55 -9.06 -4.95 2.97
N TRP A 56 -9.00 -5.10 4.29
CA TRP A 56 -10.13 -5.50 5.13
C TRP A 56 -11.29 -4.51 5.03
N ALA A 57 -11.00 -3.21 5.04
CA ALA A 57 -12.01 -2.18 4.87
C ALA A 57 -12.68 -2.27 3.49
N PHE A 58 -11.89 -2.52 2.43
CA PHE A 58 -12.43 -2.69 1.09
C PHE A 58 -13.35 -3.91 0.98
N TYR A 59 -12.99 -5.01 1.63
CA TYR A 59 -13.79 -6.24 1.68
C TYR A 59 -14.90 -6.22 2.75
N GLU A 60 -15.16 -5.07 3.39
CA GLU A 60 -16.22 -4.94 4.41
C GLU A 60 -16.11 -5.99 5.51
N GLY A 61 -14.91 -6.18 6.04
CA GLY A 61 -14.64 -7.11 7.13
C GLY A 61 -14.62 -8.59 6.75
N LYS A 62 -14.77 -8.94 5.47
CA LYS A 62 -14.81 -10.35 5.01
C LYS A 62 -13.43 -11.01 4.94
N LEU A 63 -12.36 -10.22 4.99
CA LEU A 63 -10.99 -10.73 5.05
C LEU A 63 -10.64 -11.05 6.50
N ASP A 64 -10.28 -12.28 6.81
CA ASP A 64 -9.84 -12.68 8.16
C ASP A 64 -8.34 -12.47 8.32
N TYR A 65 -7.94 -11.74 9.38
CA TYR A 65 -6.53 -11.38 9.61
C TYR A 65 -5.65 -12.60 9.83
N LYS A 66 -6.16 -13.58 10.57
CA LYS A 66 -5.36 -14.77 10.90
C LYS A 66 -5.25 -15.70 9.71
N THR A 67 -6.38 -16.15 9.19
CA THR A 67 -6.41 -17.24 8.19
C THR A 67 -6.12 -16.79 6.76
N ASP A 68 -6.57 -15.57 6.37
CA ASP A 68 -6.38 -15.07 5.01
C ASP A 68 -5.06 -14.30 4.83
N PHE A 69 -4.37 -13.94 5.94
CA PHE A 69 -3.19 -13.07 5.87
C PHE A 69 -2.00 -13.60 6.69
N CYS A 70 -2.14 -13.76 8.02
CA CYS A 70 -1.01 -14.12 8.88
C CYS A 70 -0.53 -15.55 8.65
N ASP A 71 -1.43 -16.54 8.58
CA ASP A 71 -1.05 -17.95 8.47
C ASP A 71 -0.25 -18.21 7.18
N GLU A 72 -0.59 -17.54 6.08
CA GLU A 72 0.16 -17.64 4.82
C GLU A 72 1.53 -16.96 4.91
N ILE A 73 1.58 -15.75 5.50
CA ILE A 73 2.87 -15.05 5.73
C ILE A 73 3.78 -15.88 6.63
N ASP A 74 3.27 -16.48 7.71
CA ASP A 74 4.06 -17.32 8.62
C ASP A 74 4.54 -18.61 7.94
N ARG A 75 3.73 -19.20 7.07
CA ARG A 75 4.13 -20.32 6.21
C ARG A 75 5.29 -19.93 5.31
N ILE A 76 5.17 -18.79 4.63
CA ILE A 76 6.23 -18.25 3.75
C ILE A 76 7.51 -18.01 4.53
N LYS A 77 7.44 -17.36 5.70
CA LYS A 77 8.59 -17.12 6.58
C LYS A 77 9.32 -18.41 6.92
N THR A 78 8.60 -19.48 7.24
CA THR A 78 9.19 -20.77 7.56
C THR A 78 10.03 -21.32 6.40
N PHE A 79 9.54 -21.21 5.17
CA PHE A 79 10.29 -21.64 3.99
C PHE A 79 11.51 -20.74 3.70
N ILE A 80 11.36 -19.42 3.86
CA ILE A 80 12.47 -18.48 3.68
C ILE A 80 13.58 -18.76 4.68
N LEU A 81 13.25 -18.96 5.96
CA LEU A 81 14.23 -19.29 7.00
C LEU A 81 14.95 -20.62 6.70
N SER A 82 14.22 -21.65 6.30
CA SER A 82 14.82 -22.92 5.90
C SER A 82 15.76 -22.76 4.70
N PHE A 83 15.37 -22.01 3.68
CA PHE A 83 16.22 -21.71 2.52
C PHE A 83 17.47 -20.92 2.93
N TYR A 84 17.32 -19.93 3.80
CA TYR A 84 18.42 -19.12 4.34
C TYR A 84 19.47 -19.97 5.05
N GLU A 85 19.01 -20.90 5.92
CA GLU A 85 19.91 -21.80 6.67
C GLU A 85 20.60 -22.83 5.78
N VAL A 86 19.83 -23.54 4.93
CA VAL A 86 20.33 -24.60 4.05
C VAL A 86 21.39 -24.06 3.08
N ASN A 87 21.18 -22.86 2.55
CA ASN A 87 22.11 -22.22 1.62
C ASN A 87 23.22 -21.39 2.30
N LYS A 88 23.28 -21.42 3.65
CA LYS A 88 24.27 -20.70 4.46
C LYS A 88 24.33 -19.20 4.14
N LEU A 89 23.18 -18.59 3.86
CA LEU A 89 23.08 -17.19 3.50
C LEU A 89 23.42 -16.24 4.65
N GLN A 90 23.47 -16.72 5.89
CA GLN A 90 23.95 -15.98 7.07
C GLN A 90 25.41 -15.52 6.95
N THR A 91 26.17 -16.01 5.98
CA THR A 91 27.53 -15.53 5.68
C THR A 91 27.53 -14.17 4.96
N TYR A 92 26.39 -13.77 4.41
CA TYR A 92 26.20 -12.51 3.72
C TYR A 92 25.35 -11.57 4.57
N LYS A 93 25.67 -10.27 4.56
CA LYS A 93 24.90 -9.26 5.30
C LYS A 93 23.51 -9.04 4.71
N THR A 94 23.40 -9.16 3.38
CA THR A 94 22.16 -9.08 2.63
C THR A 94 21.54 -10.46 2.33
N GLY A 95 21.98 -11.50 3.04
CA GLY A 95 21.56 -12.88 2.81
C GLY A 95 20.07 -13.11 3.03
N MET A 96 19.44 -12.40 3.99
CA MET A 96 18.01 -12.52 4.22
C MET A 96 17.20 -11.87 3.08
N GLN A 97 17.65 -10.73 2.56
CA GLN A 97 17.03 -10.06 1.40
C GLN A 97 17.11 -10.98 0.16
N MET A 98 18.24 -11.65 -0.01
CA MET A 98 18.41 -12.66 -1.07
C MET A 98 17.48 -13.87 -0.87
N ALA A 99 17.30 -14.35 0.36
CA ALA A 99 16.38 -15.46 0.64
C ALA A 99 14.92 -15.09 0.33
N ILE A 100 14.49 -13.88 0.73
CA ILE A 100 13.14 -13.35 0.40
C ILE A 100 12.98 -13.25 -1.12
N SER A 101 13.93 -12.64 -1.82
CA SER A 101 13.90 -12.52 -3.28
C SER A 101 13.81 -13.90 -3.95
N SER A 102 14.63 -14.85 -3.51
CA SER A 102 14.64 -16.22 -4.05
C SER A 102 13.28 -16.91 -3.87
N TYR A 103 12.62 -16.73 -2.72
CA TYR A 103 11.29 -17.28 -2.49
C TYR A 103 10.26 -16.69 -3.48
N ILE A 104 10.33 -15.40 -3.72
CA ILE A 104 9.36 -14.71 -4.58
C ILE A 104 9.56 -15.09 -6.05
N VAL A 105 10.83 -15.08 -6.54
CA VAL A 105 11.09 -15.10 -7.99
C VAL A 105 11.52 -16.47 -8.54
N SER A 106 11.96 -17.40 -7.69
CA SER A 106 12.52 -18.67 -8.16
C SER A 106 11.57 -19.84 -7.91
N PRO A 107 11.38 -20.73 -8.90
CA PRO A 107 10.59 -21.94 -8.67
C PRO A 107 11.39 -22.94 -7.84
N TYR A 108 10.89 -23.32 -6.68
CA TYR A 108 11.44 -24.40 -5.84
C TYR A 108 10.38 -25.03 -4.94
N SER A 109 10.70 -26.11 -4.25
CA SER A 109 9.73 -26.88 -3.46
C SER A 109 8.99 -26.06 -2.40
N GLY A 110 9.66 -25.07 -1.79
CA GLY A 110 9.06 -24.22 -0.74
C GLY A 110 7.92 -23.34 -1.20
N ASN A 111 7.87 -22.96 -2.48
CA ASN A 111 6.75 -22.23 -3.08
C ASN A 111 5.93 -23.08 -4.07
N GLY A 112 6.03 -24.42 -3.96
CA GLY A 112 5.31 -25.34 -4.82
C GLY A 112 5.71 -25.24 -6.29
N TYR A 113 6.95 -24.81 -6.58
CA TYR A 113 7.45 -24.53 -7.93
C TYR A 113 6.66 -23.45 -8.68
N THR A 114 5.89 -22.63 -7.95
CA THR A 114 5.08 -21.56 -8.50
C THR A 114 5.55 -20.21 -7.93
N PRO A 115 6.53 -19.55 -8.57
CA PRO A 115 7.00 -18.24 -8.13
C PRO A 115 5.91 -17.18 -8.28
N TYR A 116 6.09 -16.09 -7.55
CA TYR A 116 5.25 -14.90 -7.74
C TYR A 116 5.65 -14.18 -9.02
N THR A 117 4.66 -13.78 -9.81
CA THR A 117 4.86 -13.12 -11.10
C THR A 117 4.01 -11.88 -11.22
N TYR A 118 4.39 -10.99 -12.14
CA TYR A 118 3.54 -9.88 -12.50
C TYR A 118 2.25 -10.37 -13.17
N ASP A 119 1.11 -9.75 -12.84
CA ASP A 119 -0.20 -10.10 -13.41
C ASP A 119 -0.42 -9.35 -14.73
N PHE A 120 -0.06 -9.99 -15.84
CA PHE A 120 -0.19 -9.42 -17.18
C PHE A 120 -1.56 -9.60 -17.83
N GLU A 121 -2.47 -10.36 -17.23
CA GLU A 121 -3.78 -10.69 -17.83
C GLU A 121 -4.64 -9.45 -18.07
N THR A 122 -4.33 -8.37 -17.36
CA THR A 122 -5.04 -7.10 -17.51
C THR A 122 -4.06 -5.95 -17.37
N PHE A 123 -3.24 -5.73 -18.35
CA PHE A 123 -2.39 -4.55 -18.44
C PHE A 123 -3.21 -3.33 -18.91
N SER A 124 -4.12 -2.86 -18.06
CA SER A 124 -4.87 -1.62 -18.29
C SER A 124 -4.94 -0.86 -16.97
N MET A 125 -3.99 0.04 -16.75
CA MET A 125 -3.88 0.82 -15.51
C MET A 125 -5.12 1.67 -15.18
N ASP A 126 -6.04 1.85 -16.11
CA ASP A 126 -7.20 2.74 -15.96
C ASP A 126 -8.54 1.99 -15.73
N LYS A 127 -8.56 0.65 -15.81
CA LYS A 127 -9.80 -0.15 -15.72
C LYS A 127 -9.67 -1.43 -14.91
N GLU A 128 -8.58 -1.61 -14.16
CA GLU A 128 -8.41 -2.81 -13.36
C GLU A 128 -9.19 -2.74 -12.05
N PRO A 129 -9.80 -3.85 -11.62
CA PRO A 129 -10.35 -3.93 -10.28
C PRO A 129 -9.28 -3.61 -9.23
N TRP A 130 -9.61 -2.74 -8.27
CA TRP A 130 -8.67 -2.27 -7.25
C TRP A 130 -8.04 -3.41 -6.44
N GLU A 131 -8.77 -4.52 -6.27
CA GLU A 131 -8.32 -5.73 -5.58
C GLU A 131 -7.08 -6.38 -6.21
N ARG A 132 -6.76 -6.08 -7.45
CA ARG A 132 -5.52 -6.57 -8.08
C ARG A 132 -4.26 -5.97 -7.46
N GLN A 133 -4.40 -4.83 -6.80
CA GLN A 133 -3.34 -4.17 -6.05
C GLN A 133 -3.15 -4.75 -4.63
N PHE A 134 -3.91 -5.77 -4.24
CA PHE A 134 -3.94 -6.29 -2.89
C PHE A 134 -2.91 -7.41 -2.65
N VAL A 135 -2.26 -7.34 -1.49
CA VAL A 135 -1.32 -8.36 -1.03
C VAL A 135 -2.06 -9.68 -0.75
N SER A 136 -3.26 -9.62 -0.14
CA SER A 136 -4.08 -10.82 0.13
C SER A 136 -4.40 -11.60 -1.15
N ARG A 137 -4.67 -10.90 -2.25
CA ARG A 137 -4.85 -11.55 -3.56
C ARG A 137 -3.53 -12.12 -4.09
N THR A 138 -2.44 -11.36 -3.98
CA THR A 138 -1.11 -11.81 -4.43
C THR A 138 -0.68 -13.08 -3.69
N LEU A 139 -0.88 -13.15 -2.37
CA LEU A 139 -0.61 -14.35 -1.57
C LEU A 139 -1.39 -15.58 -2.07
N LYS A 140 -2.65 -15.41 -2.44
CA LYS A 140 -3.53 -16.52 -2.92
C LYS A 140 -3.23 -16.94 -4.36
N THR A 141 -2.88 -16.01 -5.23
CA THR A 141 -2.81 -16.27 -6.69
C THR A 141 -1.40 -16.39 -7.22
N HIS A 142 -0.39 -16.00 -6.44
CA HIS A 142 1.00 -15.82 -6.87
C HIS A 142 1.15 -14.82 -8.03
N LYS A 143 0.13 -13.99 -8.26
CA LYS A 143 0.14 -12.92 -9.26
C LYS A 143 -0.05 -11.58 -8.58
N GLY A 144 0.84 -10.63 -8.83
CA GLY A 144 0.80 -9.30 -8.23
C GLY A 144 1.09 -8.19 -9.22
N GLN A 145 0.88 -6.97 -8.75
CA GLN A 145 1.12 -5.73 -9.50
C GLN A 145 2.38 -5.02 -8.97
N CYS A 146 2.79 -3.95 -9.63
CA CYS A 146 3.92 -3.10 -9.21
C CYS A 146 3.77 -2.55 -7.78
N ARG A 147 2.57 -2.61 -7.20
CA ARG A 147 2.29 -2.28 -5.82
C ARG A 147 2.35 -3.53 -4.92
N SER A 148 1.52 -4.54 -5.15
CA SER A 148 1.35 -5.65 -4.22
C SER A 148 2.60 -6.53 -4.07
N LEU A 149 3.44 -6.68 -5.11
CA LEU A 149 4.69 -7.43 -5.02
C LEU A 149 5.70 -6.76 -4.06
N PRO A 150 6.04 -5.46 -4.20
CA PRO A 150 6.92 -4.79 -3.25
C PRO A 150 6.34 -4.71 -1.83
N TRP A 151 5.03 -4.53 -1.68
CA TRP A 151 4.39 -4.53 -0.37
C TRP A 151 4.49 -5.89 0.32
N MET A 152 4.27 -6.99 -0.41
CA MET A 152 4.47 -8.34 0.11
C MET A 152 5.94 -8.56 0.53
N TYR A 153 6.90 -8.14 -0.30
CA TYR A 153 8.33 -8.19 0.05
C TYR A 153 8.62 -7.41 1.34
N LYS A 154 8.13 -6.18 1.45
CA LYS A 154 8.35 -5.32 2.63
C LYS A 154 7.76 -5.93 3.90
N ILE A 155 6.58 -6.54 3.81
CA ILE A 155 5.98 -7.28 4.94
C ILE A 155 6.91 -8.43 5.36
N LEU A 156 7.35 -9.26 4.42
CA LEU A 156 8.23 -10.39 4.71
C LEU A 156 9.57 -9.92 5.30
N ALA A 157 10.15 -8.85 4.76
CA ALA A 157 11.38 -8.26 5.28
C ALA A 157 11.20 -7.78 6.73
N SER A 158 10.11 -7.05 7.01
CA SER A 158 9.79 -6.59 8.38
C SER A 158 9.60 -7.76 9.36
N GLU A 159 8.88 -8.82 8.94
CA GLU A 159 8.64 -10.00 9.76
C GLU A 159 9.90 -10.88 9.99
N LEU A 160 10.90 -10.75 9.13
CA LEU A 160 12.17 -11.48 9.19
C LEU A 160 13.33 -10.62 9.69
N ASN A 161 13.07 -9.38 10.14
CA ASN A 161 14.08 -8.41 10.56
C ASN A 161 15.17 -8.15 9.49
N ALA A 162 14.78 -8.16 8.21
CA ALA A 162 15.64 -7.79 7.10
C ALA A 162 15.46 -6.31 6.77
N GLU A 163 16.56 -5.56 6.71
CA GLU A 163 16.52 -4.16 6.33
C GLU A 163 16.18 -4.01 4.83
N ALA A 164 14.96 -3.59 4.56
CA ALA A 164 14.49 -3.26 3.23
C ALA A 164 13.40 -2.19 3.31
N SER A 165 13.39 -1.29 2.36
CA SER A 165 12.45 -0.17 2.29
C SER A 165 11.67 -0.20 0.99
N LEU A 166 10.44 0.31 1.03
CA LEU A 166 9.77 0.73 -0.19
C LEU A 166 10.40 2.01 -0.71
N ALA A 167 10.41 2.18 -2.02
CA ALA A 167 10.73 3.43 -2.69
C ALA A 167 9.73 3.69 -3.81
N HIS A 168 9.46 4.97 -4.07
CA HIS A 168 8.54 5.38 -5.10
C HIS A 168 9.25 5.81 -6.39
N ALA A 169 8.59 5.56 -7.51
CA ALA A 169 8.79 6.20 -8.79
C ALA A 169 7.40 6.65 -9.32
N PRO A 170 7.30 7.44 -10.38
CA PRO A 170 6.01 7.85 -10.95
C PRO A 170 5.08 6.65 -11.19
N ARG A 171 3.95 6.59 -10.47
CA ARG A 171 2.95 5.49 -10.50
C ARG A 171 3.53 4.09 -10.29
N HIS A 172 4.63 4.00 -9.56
CA HIS A 172 5.34 2.75 -9.34
C HIS A 172 5.95 2.70 -7.94
N CYS A 173 6.14 1.49 -7.41
CA CYS A 173 6.98 1.29 -6.24
C CYS A 173 7.84 0.03 -6.40
N TYR A 174 8.98 0.03 -5.72
CA TYR A 174 9.97 -1.02 -5.74
C TYR A 174 10.67 -1.12 -4.39
N ILE A 175 11.60 -2.07 -4.23
CA ILE A 175 12.35 -2.27 -2.99
C ILE A 175 13.74 -1.68 -3.09
N MET A 176 14.16 -0.98 -2.02
CA MET A 176 15.53 -0.53 -1.81
C MET A 176 16.11 -1.13 -0.53
N TYR A 177 17.37 -1.55 -0.57
CA TYR A 177 18.15 -1.88 0.61
C TYR A 177 19.64 -1.61 0.37
N LYS A 178 20.41 -1.42 1.46
CA LYS A 178 21.84 -1.15 1.34
C LYS A 178 22.59 -2.36 0.82
N ASP A 179 23.52 -2.13 -0.11
CA ASP A 179 24.44 -3.15 -0.61
C ASP A 179 25.64 -3.33 0.34
N GLU A 180 25.39 -3.94 1.50
CA GLU A 180 26.43 -4.13 2.50
C GLU A 180 27.48 -5.18 2.10
N ASP A 181 27.15 -6.07 1.14
CA ASP A 181 28.04 -7.08 0.59
C ASP A 181 28.81 -6.59 -0.65
N LYS A 182 28.50 -5.37 -1.12
CA LYS A 182 29.16 -4.72 -2.27
C LYS A 182 29.08 -5.57 -3.56
N ILE A 183 27.92 -6.12 -3.82
CA ILE A 183 27.64 -6.92 -5.04
C ILE A 183 27.38 -6.05 -6.27
N THR A 184 27.07 -4.77 -6.07
CA THR A 184 26.89 -3.77 -7.13
C THR A 184 27.89 -2.61 -6.93
N PRO A 185 28.12 -1.76 -7.94
CA PRO A 185 28.95 -0.57 -7.77
C PRO A 185 28.23 0.56 -7.00
N GLU A 186 26.95 0.42 -6.69
CA GLU A 186 26.10 1.42 -6.03
C GLU A 186 25.98 1.12 -4.52
N GLU A 187 25.70 2.14 -3.71
CA GLU A 187 25.45 1.97 -2.27
C GLU A 187 24.12 1.24 -1.99
N TRP A 188 23.16 1.37 -2.89
CA TRP A 188 21.81 0.84 -2.74
C TRP A 188 21.47 -0.15 -3.85
N ILE A 189 20.88 -1.26 -3.47
CA ILE A 189 20.23 -2.19 -4.40
C ILE A 189 18.81 -1.74 -4.60
N ASN A 190 18.43 -1.55 -5.86
CA ASN A 190 17.06 -1.27 -6.27
C ASN A 190 16.48 -2.55 -6.89
N LEU A 191 15.63 -3.24 -6.15
CA LEU A 191 15.04 -4.51 -6.58
C LEU A 191 13.68 -4.26 -7.23
N GLU A 192 13.62 -4.49 -8.53
CA GLU A 192 12.41 -4.40 -9.35
C GLU A 192 11.73 -5.77 -9.46
N LEU A 193 10.66 -5.96 -8.68
CA LEU A 193 9.98 -7.24 -8.58
C LEU A 193 9.07 -7.57 -9.76
N THR A 194 8.70 -6.57 -10.57
CA THR A 194 7.89 -6.81 -11.77
C THR A 194 8.68 -7.48 -12.88
N THR A 195 10.00 -7.24 -12.93
CA THR A 195 10.95 -7.85 -13.86
C THR A 195 11.93 -8.81 -13.19
N ASN A 196 11.90 -8.92 -11.86
CA ASN A 196 12.84 -9.71 -11.05
C ASN A 196 14.31 -9.34 -11.29
N GLN A 197 14.60 -8.04 -11.35
CA GLN A 197 15.92 -7.52 -11.65
C GLN A 197 16.37 -6.51 -10.62
N MET A 198 17.67 -6.47 -10.35
CA MET A 198 18.34 -5.38 -9.68
C MET A 198 18.64 -4.30 -10.71
N GLN A 199 18.00 -3.14 -10.57
CA GLN A 199 18.16 -2.05 -11.53
C GLN A 199 19.10 -0.97 -10.98
N PRO A 200 20.06 -0.47 -11.78
CA PRO A 200 20.88 0.65 -11.35
C PRO A 200 20.03 1.93 -11.23
N ALA A 201 20.41 2.80 -10.31
CA ALA A 201 19.65 4.02 -10.03
C ALA A 201 19.46 4.92 -11.26
N TRP A 202 20.49 5.02 -12.13
CA TRP A 202 20.39 5.79 -13.38
C TRP A 202 19.32 5.23 -14.31
N TRP A 203 19.12 3.90 -14.35
CA TRP A 203 18.12 3.26 -15.18
C TRP A 203 16.70 3.62 -14.70
N ILE A 204 16.44 3.49 -13.38
CA ILE A 204 15.14 3.87 -12.79
C ILE A 204 14.84 5.33 -13.08
N LYS A 205 15.82 6.21 -12.87
CA LYS A 205 15.67 7.64 -13.12
C LYS A 205 15.32 7.94 -14.58
N GLN A 206 15.95 7.27 -15.53
CA GLN A 206 15.72 7.43 -16.95
C GLN A 206 14.39 6.82 -17.40
N ASP A 207 14.09 5.59 -16.97
CA ASP A 207 12.90 4.85 -17.40
C ASP A 207 11.60 5.52 -16.92
N PHE A 208 11.62 6.09 -15.71
CA PHE A 208 10.50 6.82 -15.14
C PHE A 208 10.58 8.34 -15.34
N GLU A 209 11.55 8.85 -16.09
CA GLU A 209 11.76 10.28 -16.37
C GLU A 209 11.79 11.16 -15.11
N ILE A 210 12.45 10.68 -14.04
CA ILE A 210 12.50 11.34 -12.75
C ILE A 210 13.52 12.51 -12.80
N CYS A 211 13.07 13.72 -12.47
CA CYS A 211 13.94 14.89 -12.39
C CYS A 211 14.80 14.89 -11.12
N ASP A 212 15.95 15.55 -11.17
CA ASP A 212 16.88 15.65 -10.03
C ASP A 212 16.24 16.27 -8.80
N SER A 213 15.41 17.29 -8.98
CA SER A 213 14.71 17.96 -7.89
C SER A 213 13.79 17.02 -7.12
N ALA A 214 13.07 16.11 -7.80
CA ALA A 214 12.19 15.13 -7.14
C ALA A 214 12.99 14.12 -6.30
N VAL A 215 14.19 13.72 -6.76
CA VAL A 215 15.09 12.88 -5.97
C VAL A 215 15.64 13.64 -4.76
N GLN A 216 16.09 14.88 -4.97
CA GLN A 216 16.69 15.71 -3.91
C GLN A 216 15.73 16.01 -2.76
N VAL A 217 14.43 16.24 -3.05
CA VAL A 217 13.42 16.49 -2.00
C VAL A 217 12.86 15.21 -1.38
N GLY A 218 13.23 14.01 -1.91
CA GLY A 218 12.82 12.72 -1.38
C GLY A 218 11.43 12.25 -1.82
N THR A 219 10.89 12.78 -2.91
CA THR A 219 9.63 12.31 -3.49
C THR A 219 9.78 10.92 -4.12
N TYR A 220 10.88 10.73 -4.86
CA TYR A 220 11.19 9.50 -5.56
C TYR A 220 12.59 8.99 -5.22
N MET A 221 12.81 7.70 -5.44
CA MET A 221 14.10 7.02 -5.27
C MET A 221 14.70 7.19 -3.87
N THR A 222 13.86 7.32 -2.86
CA THR A 222 14.25 7.48 -1.45
C THR A 222 13.71 6.28 -0.65
N PRO A 223 14.54 5.61 0.15
CA PRO A 223 14.07 4.50 0.98
C PRO A 223 13.16 5.03 2.08
N LEU A 224 11.91 4.56 2.11
CA LEU A 224 10.93 4.95 3.10
C LEU A 224 11.20 4.28 4.44
N THR A 225 11.05 5.02 5.52
CA THR A 225 11.00 4.50 6.88
C THR A 225 9.70 3.69 7.11
N ASP A 226 9.65 2.89 8.16
CA ASP A 226 8.45 2.10 8.47
C ASP A 226 7.24 2.98 8.77
N ILE A 227 7.46 4.14 9.41
CA ILE A 227 6.37 5.09 9.68
C ILE A 227 5.84 5.74 8.38
N GLU A 228 6.72 6.12 7.47
CA GLU A 228 6.34 6.62 6.14
C GLU A 228 5.64 5.54 5.32
N THR A 229 6.07 4.28 5.47
CA THR A 229 5.42 3.12 4.84
C THR A 229 3.99 2.96 5.34
N VAL A 230 3.75 3.03 6.65
CA VAL A 230 2.37 3.00 7.19
C VAL A 230 1.58 4.23 6.76
N ALA A 231 2.20 5.41 6.69
CA ALA A 231 1.57 6.62 6.16
C ALA A 231 1.14 6.48 4.68
N CYS A 232 1.88 5.71 3.87
CA CYS A 232 1.43 5.35 2.52
C CYS A 232 0.13 4.53 2.54
N GLN A 233 -0.02 3.58 3.48
CA GLN A 233 -1.25 2.80 3.61
C GLN A 233 -2.46 3.65 3.98
N MET A 234 -2.26 4.74 4.71
CA MET A 234 -3.33 5.71 4.97
C MET A 234 -3.84 6.39 3.67
N ALA A 235 -2.92 6.74 2.75
CA ALA A 235 -3.32 7.24 1.42
C ALA A 235 -3.99 6.14 0.57
N ASP A 236 -3.54 4.92 0.69
CA ASP A 236 -4.11 3.76 0.00
C ASP A 236 -5.51 3.39 0.50
N LEU A 237 -5.79 3.57 1.79
CA LEU A 237 -7.13 3.46 2.36
C LEU A 237 -8.09 4.46 1.68
N ALA A 238 -7.64 5.70 1.47
CA ALA A 238 -8.42 6.71 0.76
C ALA A 238 -8.65 6.34 -0.71
N LEU A 239 -7.66 5.77 -1.39
CA LEU A 239 -7.83 5.29 -2.77
C LEU A 239 -8.82 4.12 -2.85
N GLY A 240 -8.73 3.15 -1.95
CA GLY A 240 -9.70 2.06 -1.84
C GLY A 240 -11.12 2.56 -1.60
N TYR A 241 -11.28 3.56 -0.71
CA TYR A 241 -12.57 4.22 -0.47
C TYR A 241 -13.10 4.89 -1.74
N LYS A 242 -12.26 5.67 -2.42
CA LYS A 242 -12.61 6.32 -3.70
C LYS A 242 -13.01 5.30 -4.76
N GLU A 243 -12.29 4.21 -4.90
CA GLU A 243 -12.64 3.15 -5.87
C GLU A 243 -13.98 2.49 -5.53
N LYS A 244 -14.23 2.23 -4.25
CA LYS A 244 -15.45 1.55 -3.78
C LYS A 244 -16.69 2.44 -3.90
N PHE A 245 -16.59 3.70 -3.49
CA PHE A 245 -17.73 4.63 -3.41
C PHE A 245 -17.78 5.64 -4.57
N ASN A 246 -16.79 5.60 -5.45
CA ASN A 246 -16.62 6.50 -6.60
C ASN A 246 -16.72 8.00 -6.21
N ARG A 247 -16.12 8.37 -5.07
CA ARG A 247 -16.15 9.76 -4.60
C ARG A 247 -14.90 10.14 -3.82
N TYR A 248 -14.56 11.42 -3.92
CA TYR A 248 -13.68 12.12 -2.99
C TYR A 248 -14.55 12.95 -2.04
N ASP A 249 -14.25 12.93 -0.75
CA ASP A 249 -15.02 13.65 0.29
C ASP A 249 -14.16 13.97 1.52
N GLY A 250 -14.79 14.28 2.65
CA GLY A 250 -14.12 14.56 3.91
C GLY A 250 -13.29 13.38 4.41
N PHE A 251 -13.73 12.12 4.19
CA PHE A 251 -12.96 10.95 4.61
C PHE A 251 -11.63 10.84 3.85
N THR A 252 -11.68 10.96 2.53
CA THR A 252 -10.46 10.92 1.69
C THR A 252 -9.52 12.09 2.00
N TYR A 253 -10.07 13.27 2.31
CA TYR A 253 -9.29 14.43 2.77
C TYR A 253 -8.58 14.14 4.09
N TYR A 254 -9.26 13.56 5.08
CA TYR A 254 -8.65 13.24 6.38
C TYR A 254 -7.57 12.16 6.26
N CYS A 255 -7.80 11.10 5.50
CA CYS A 255 -6.79 10.08 5.23
C CYS A 255 -5.52 10.68 4.60
N ALA A 256 -5.68 11.50 3.56
CA ALA A 256 -4.56 12.14 2.88
C ALA A 256 -3.82 13.12 3.80
N SER A 257 -4.54 13.94 4.57
CA SER A 257 -3.96 14.88 5.51
C SER A 257 -3.18 14.14 6.61
N ARG A 258 -3.73 13.04 7.14
CA ARG A 258 -3.06 12.21 8.15
C ARG A 258 -1.80 11.54 7.60
N SER A 259 -1.83 11.05 6.36
CA SER A 259 -0.64 10.53 5.67
C SER A 259 0.48 11.59 5.60
N LEU A 260 0.14 12.81 5.20
CA LEU A 260 1.09 13.92 5.02
C LEU A 260 1.71 14.44 6.32
N GLU A 261 1.11 14.21 7.48
CA GLU A 261 1.71 14.51 8.78
C GLU A 261 2.97 13.67 9.04
N PHE A 262 3.02 12.44 8.51
CA PHE A 262 4.11 11.48 8.75
C PHE A 262 4.98 11.22 7.51
N TYR A 263 4.44 11.45 6.31
CA TYR A 263 5.21 11.38 5.08
C TYR A 263 4.85 12.56 4.16
N ARG A 264 5.55 13.66 4.38
CA ARG A 264 5.28 14.94 3.68
C ARG A 264 5.49 14.87 2.17
N MET A 265 6.39 14.01 1.69
CA MET A 265 6.68 13.84 0.25
C MET A 265 5.81 12.78 -0.42
N ASN A 266 4.75 12.28 0.24
CA ASN A 266 3.84 11.30 -0.36
C ASN A 266 3.06 11.91 -1.55
N PRO A 267 3.40 11.57 -2.80
CA PRO A 267 2.77 12.18 -3.97
C PRO A 267 1.29 11.82 -4.08
N ASN A 268 0.92 10.57 -3.74
CA ASN A 268 -0.46 10.11 -3.78
C ASN A 268 -1.34 10.87 -2.77
N ALA A 269 -0.82 11.11 -1.56
CA ALA A 269 -1.58 11.82 -0.54
C ALA A 269 -1.85 13.29 -0.94
N TRP A 270 -0.91 13.97 -1.61
CA TRP A 270 -1.13 15.32 -2.13
C TRP A 270 -2.21 15.36 -3.21
N ILE A 271 -2.19 14.39 -4.15
CA ILE A 271 -3.24 14.27 -5.19
C ILE A 271 -4.61 14.06 -4.55
N ILE A 272 -4.71 13.10 -3.62
CA ILE A 272 -5.97 12.77 -2.94
C ILE A 272 -6.49 13.98 -2.18
N ARG A 273 -5.63 14.69 -1.44
CA ARG A 273 -6.00 15.89 -0.69
C ARG A 273 -6.55 16.98 -1.62
N GLY A 274 -5.87 17.25 -2.73
CA GLY A 274 -6.31 18.22 -3.73
C GLY A 274 -7.66 17.87 -4.34
N LYS A 275 -7.83 16.61 -4.78
CA LYS A 275 -9.10 16.11 -5.35
C LYS A 275 -10.26 16.15 -4.33
N SER A 276 -9.98 15.84 -3.07
CA SER A 276 -10.97 15.91 -2.01
C SER A 276 -11.39 17.34 -1.73
N LEU A 277 -10.46 18.28 -1.65
CA LEU A 277 -10.77 19.72 -1.46
C LEU A 277 -11.54 20.28 -2.65
N GLU A 278 -11.13 19.96 -3.88
CA GLU A 278 -11.87 20.36 -5.08
C GLU A 278 -13.34 19.95 -5.00
N ARG A 279 -13.60 18.70 -4.64
CA ARG A 279 -14.95 18.17 -4.51
C ARG A 279 -15.72 18.83 -3.36
N ILE A 280 -15.10 18.98 -2.19
CA ILE A 280 -15.71 19.63 -1.02
C ILE A 280 -16.12 21.07 -1.35
N ILE A 281 -15.25 21.84 -2.04
CA ILE A 281 -15.53 23.21 -2.47
C ILE A 281 -16.69 23.24 -3.46
N GLN A 282 -16.68 22.38 -4.48
CA GLN A 282 -17.76 22.29 -5.47
C GLN A 282 -19.11 21.99 -4.82
N ASP A 283 -19.15 21.00 -3.92
CA ASP A 283 -20.38 20.60 -3.23
C ASP A 283 -20.87 21.70 -2.26
N TYR A 284 -19.95 22.44 -1.63
CA TYR A 284 -20.30 23.56 -0.77
C TYR A 284 -20.89 24.73 -1.57
N LEU A 285 -20.22 25.15 -2.63
CA LEU A 285 -20.68 26.27 -3.48
C LEU A 285 -22.02 25.93 -4.15
N ALA A 286 -22.22 24.70 -4.62
CA ALA A 286 -23.49 24.27 -5.19
C ALA A 286 -24.67 24.38 -4.18
N ARG A 287 -24.43 24.06 -2.89
CA ARG A 287 -25.44 24.16 -1.82
C ARG A 287 -25.72 25.59 -1.39
N THR A 288 -24.75 26.49 -1.47
CA THR A 288 -24.85 27.89 -1.04
C THR A 288 -25.24 28.87 -2.19
N GLY A 289 -25.54 28.33 -3.38
CA GLY A 289 -25.85 29.16 -4.56
C GLY A 289 -24.64 29.92 -5.10
N ASN A 290 -23.43 29.33 -5.01
CA ASN A 290 -22.14 29.90 -5.41
C ASN A 290 -21.73 31.16 -4.59
N ILE A 291 -22.20 31.27 -3.37
CA ILE A 291 -21.78 32.35 -2.46
C ILE A 291 -20.42 31.97 -1.85
N VAL A 292 -19.45 32.85 -2.02
CA VAL A 292 -18.14 32.73 -1.36
C VAL A 292 -18.20 33.47 -0.02
N ASP A 293 -18.60 32.75 1.02
CA ASP A 293 -18.54 33.22 2.41
C ASP A 293 -17.17 32.89 3.05
N ASP A 294 -17.01 33.19 4.33
CA ASP A 294 -15.76 32.98 5.06
C ASP A 294 -15.29 31.51 5.03
N TYR A 295 -16.25 30.55 5.04
CA TYR A 295 -15.90 29.14 5.00
C TYR A 295 -15.44 28.70 3.60
N ALA A 296 -16.11 29.14 2.54
CA ALA A 296 -15.66 28.92 1.17
C ALA A 296 -14.28 29.54 0.92
N ALA A 297 -14.06 30.79 1.40
CA ALA A 297 -12.77 31.44 1.32
C ALA A 297 -11.66 30.64 2.05
N TYR A 298 -11.95 30.10 3.22
CA TYR A 298 -11.01 29.22 3.95
C TYR A 298 -10.69 27.94 3.17
N LEU A 299 -11.68 27.26 2.59
CA LEU A 299 -11.45 26.07 1.77
C LEU A 299 -10.61 26.37 0.51
N ILE A 300 -10.85 27.50 -0.15
CA ILE A 300 -10.07 27.95 -1.31
C ILE A 300 -8.62 28.21 -0.88
N HIS A 301 -8.41 28.91 0.22
CA HIS A 301 -7.05 29.12 0.76
C HIS A 301 -6.34 27.80 1.05
N LEU A 302 -7.02 26.83 1.66
CA LEU A 302 -6.48 25.52 1.94
C LEU A 302 -6.11 24.74 0.67
N MET A 303 -6.88 24.93 -0.42
CA MET A 303 -6.57 24.38 -1.74
C MET A 303 -5.29 25.02 -2.31
N ASP A 304 -5.14 26.34 -2.19
CA ASP A 304 -3.94 27.03 -2.69
C ASP A 304 -2.69 26.61 -1.93
N GLU A 305 -2.76 26.46 -0.61
CA GLU A 305 -1.67 25.88 0.19
C GLU A 305 -1.33 24.43 -0.23
N THR A 306 -2.36 23.65 -0.55
CA THR A 306 -2.20 22.27 -1.02
C THR A 306 -1.46 22.25 -2.37
N LYS A 307 -1.84 23.10 -3.32
CA LYS A 307 -1.16 23.23 -4.62
C LYS A 307 0.30 23.66 -4.45
N LEU A 308 0.55 24.70 -3.66
CA LEU A 308 1.92 25.17 -3.39
C LEU A 308 2.81 24.10 -2.76
N SER A 309 2.24 23.26 -1.91
CA SER A 309 2.97 22.15 -1.28
C SER A 309 3.19 21.00 -2.23
N PHE A 310 2.21 20.69 -3.07
CA PHE A 310 2.31 19.69 -4.13
C PHE A 310 3.42 20.07 -5.13
N ASP A 311 3.46 21.32 -5.58
CA ASP A 311 4.48 21.80 -6.53
C ASP A 311 5.91 21.58 -5.99
N LYS A 312 6.11 21.66 -4.67
CA LYS A 312 7.39 21.40 -4.01
C LYS A 312 7.81 19.93 -3.99
N THR A 313 6.92 19.03 -4.33
CA THR A 313 7.26 17.60 -4.47
C THR A 313 7.97 17.30 -5.78
N TYR A 314 7.92 18.18 -6.75
CA TYR A 314 8.43 17.97 -8.12
C TYR A 314 7.90 16.65 -8.72
N MET A 315 6.68 16.28 -8.37
CA MET A 315 6.08 15.06 -8.88
C MET A 315 5.99 15.10 -10.40
N THR A 316 6.44 14.03 -11.05
CA THR A 316 6.34 13.85 -12.50
C THR A 316 5.07 13.06 -12.80
N GLU A 317 4.24 13.55 -13.71
CA GLU A 317 3.15 12.76 -14.27
C GLU A 317 3.72 11.74 -15.26
N GLU A 318 3.21 10.52 -15.19
CA GLU A 318 3.58 9.50 -16.18
C GLU A 318 3.03 9.88 -17.54
N THR A 319 3.92 10.11 -18.50
CA THR A 319 3.54 10.40 -19.88
C THR A 319 2.99 9.14 -20.57
N GLU A 320 2.20 9.31 -21.64
CA GLU A 320 1.72 8.18 -22.44
C GLU A 320 2.88 7.37 -23.04
N GLY A 321 3.97 8.03 -23.41
CA GLY A 321 5.19 7.38 -23.88
C GLY A 321 5.86 6.49 -22.84
N ILE A 322 5.91 6.91 -21.57
CA ILE A 322 6.40 6.08 -20.46
C ILE A 322 5.50 4.86 -20.30
N ARG A 323 4.18 5.06 -20.30
CA ARG A 323 3.19 3.99 -20.16
C ARG A 323 3.32 2.91 -21.23
N GLU A 324 3.44 3.30 -22.49
CA GLU A 324 3.60 2.36 -23.60
C GLU A 324 4.96 1.62 -23.57
N ARG A 325 6.06 2.31 -23.23
CA ARG A 325 7.36 1.63 -23.04
C ARG A 325 7.29 0.57 -21.95
N ARG A 326 6.74 0.90 -20.78
CA ARG A 326 6.59 -0.03 -19.66
C ARG A 326 5.72 -1.22 -19.99
N LYS A 327 4.65 -0.99 -20.73
CA LYS A 327 3.77 -2.05 -21.24
C LYS A 327 4.54 -3.00 -22.18
N GLN A 328 5.33 -2.47 -23.10
CA GLN A 328 6.13 -3.27 -24.00
C GLN A 328 7.20 -4.07 -23.25
N GLN A 329 7.92 -3.46 -22.32
CA GLN A 329 8.91 -4.12 -21.48
C GLN A 329 8.27 -5.26 -20.65
N ALA A 330 7.09 -5.04 -20.09
CA ALA A 330 6.35 -6.04 -19.36
C ALA A 330 5.98 -7.25 -20.26
N ILE A 331 5.50 -7.00 -21.46
CA ILE A 331 5.18 -8.05 -22.44
C ILE A 331 6.43 -8.87 -22.81
N GLU A 332 7.56 -8.21 -23.05
CA GLU A 332 8.82 -8.85 -23.38
C GLU A 332 9.36 -9.70 -22.21
N ALA A 333 9.28 -9.17 -20.99
CA ALA A 333 9.66 -9.89 -19.79
C ALA A 333 8.79 -11.15 -19.58
N GLN A 334 7.47 -11.06 -19.80
CA GLN A 334 6.59 -12.22 -19.72
C GLN A 334 6.92 -13.26 -20.80
N LYS A 335 7.19 -12.84 -22.01
CA LYS A 335 7.60 -13.75 -23.09
C LYS A 335 8.86 -14.51 -22.72
N TYR A 336 9.87 -13.80 -22.20
CA TYR A 336 11.12 -14.41 -21.73
C TYR A 336 10.91 -15.42 -20.60
N ILE A 337 10.06 -15.08 -19.61
CA ILE A 337 9.70 -15.98 -18.50
C ILE A 337 9.02 -17.24 -19.02
N ASN A 338 8.04 -17.09 -19.91
CA ASN A 338 7.30 -18.22 -20.50
C ASN A 338 8.24 -19.13 -21.30
N GLU A 339 9.15 -18.59 -22.10
CA GLU A 339 10.16 -19.35 -22.85
C GLU A 339 11.08 -20.13 -21.90
N LYS A 340 11.52 -19.54 -20.79
CA LYS A 340 12.32 -20.24 -19.78
C LYS A 340 11.56 -21.35 -19.03
N ILE A 341 10.26 -21.17 -18.78
CA ILE A 341 9.44 -22.23 -18.15
C ILE A 341 9.24 -23.39 -19.10
N LEU A 342 9.02 -23.13 -20.39
CA LEU A 342 8.80 -24.15 -21.42
C LEU A 342 10.09 -24.90 -21.84
N SER A 343 11.26 -24.33 -21.53
CA SER A 343 12.56 -24.95 -21.84
C SER A 343 13.13 -25.82 -20.72
N ARG A 344 12.40 -25.98 -19.63
CA ARG A 344 12.72 -26.86 -18.49
C ARG A 344 11.76 -28.04 -18.41
#